data_5a5ee6e706824b555b48ee2e0cba6395
#
_entry.id   5a5ee6e706824b555b48ee2e0cba6395
#
_cell.length_a   1.000
_cell.length_b   1.000
_cell.length_c   1.000
_cell.angle_alpha   90.00
_cell.angle_beta   90.00
_cell.angle_gamma   90.00
#
_symmetry.space_group_name_H-M   'P 1'
#
loop_
_entity.id
_entity.type
_entity.pdbx_description
1 polymer ?
#
loop_
_entity_poly.entity_id
_entity_poly.type
_entity_poly.pdbx_seq_one_letter_code
_entity_poly.pdbx_strand_id
1 'polypeptide(L)'
;MRVSVGYVNKVVQFYENNNSSLAAPRTTPVRNKMSGDVVEYLESEKLCKPSMYTSELQQRLLLDGVSPPGQLPSTSAIKKCIREDCRMTKKKVSQVPKESLSEEHTEYTDFYLDQIAHHDYTKLHFFDECSVIVNSGNRVYGNSYIGKPAIEIQQYASNANYTLNLLHSANGVDYFDVLRGPSNGMELLNFFNEALSINRVDGSTILENGDVVIMDNGGFHHGHFTEAVLRDILNEHGVHLLFQPAYSPHLNTCEFCFHPVKCYLKQNSSLTADETEIVIGEAVSKTSPANSIAYFRKCGYV
;
A
#
# COMPACT_ATOMS: atom_id res chain seq x y z
N MET A 1 39.39 5.74 28.99
CA MET A 1 38.74 6.75 28.10
C MET A 1 39.83 7.58 27.44
N ARG A 2 39.92 7.57 26.10
CA ARG A 2 40.87 8.47 25.39
C ARG A 2 40.14 9.77 25.08
N VAL A 3 40.57 10.85 25.68
CA VAL A 3 40.03 12.20 25.48
C VAL A 3 40.83 12.87 24.37
N SER A 4 40.15 13.55 23.41
CA SER A 4 40.85 14.27 22.32
C SER A 4 41.60 15.50 22.83
N VAL A 5 42.77 15.79 22.22
CA VAL A 5 43.55 16.99 22.55
C VAL A 5 42.72 18.28 22.44
N GLY A 6 41.80 18.34 21.47
CA GLY A 6 40.90 19.49 21.32
C GLY A 6 39.93 19.66 22.49
N TYR A 7 39.51 18.60 23.14
CA TYR A 7 38.66 18.67 24.34
C TYR A 7 39.46 19.17 25.54
N VAL A 8 40.70 18.67 25.73
CA VAL A 8 41.60 19.12 26.80
C VAL A 8 41.88 20.61 26.68
N ASN A 9 42.20 21.10 25.49
CA ASN A 9 42.45 22.53 25.23
C ASN A 9 41.23 23.41 25.55
N LYS A 10 40.03 22.94 25.22
CA LYS A 10 38.77 23.64 25.58
C LYS A 10 38.57 23.73 27.09
N VAL A 11 38.87 22.67 27.83
CA VAL A 11 38.72 22.62 29.27
C VAL A 11 39.76 23.55 29.93
N VAL A 12 41.00 23.57 29.44
CA VAL A 12 42.07 24.46 29.94
C VAL A 12 41.70 25.94 29.71
N GLN A 13 41.30 26.31 28.49
CA GLN A 13 40.84 27.68 28.17
C GLN A 13 39.64 28.10 29.03
N PHE A 14 38.69 27.17 29.26
CA PHE A 14 37.56 27.46 30.11
C PHE A 14 37.96 27.69 31.56
N TYR A 15 38.93 26.93 32.09
CA TYR A 15 39.47 27.10 33.43
C TYR A 15 40.21 28.41 33.58
N GLU A 16 41.06 28.80 32.61
CA GLU A 16 41.76 30.05 32.59
C GLU A 16 40.83 31.27 32.59
N ASN A 17 39.71 31.16 31.88
CA ASN A 17 38.72 32.27 31.79
C ASN A 17 37.73 32.32 32.94
N ASN A 18 37.44 31.22 33.61
CA ASN A 18 36.34 31.16 34.61
C ASN A 18 36.79 30.71 35.99
N ASN A 19 38.05 30.37 36.21
CA ASN A 19 38.61 29.78 37.41
C ASN A 19 37.86 28.56 37.94
N SER A 20 37.22 27.78 37.02
CA SER A 20 36.43 26.61 37.29
C SER A 20 36.58 25.58 36.18
N SER A 21 36.79 24.32 36.54
CA SER A 21 36.79 23.18 35.58
C SER A 21 35.39 22.62 35.30
N LEU A 22 34.38 23.09 36.02
CA LEU A 22 32.99 22.72 35.80
C LEU A 22 32.43 23.59 34.69
N ALA A 23 31.99 22.95 33.60
CA ALA A 23 31.24 23.65 32.57
C ALA A 23 30.04 24.36 33.19
N ALA A 24 29.84 25.62 32.79
CA ALA A 24 28.63 26.33 33.17
C ALA A 24 27.40 25.46 32.89
N PRO A 25 26.42 25.40 33.82
CA PRO A 25 25.20 24.65 33.53
C PRO A 25 24.66 25.12 32.19
N ARG A 26 24.46 24.19 31.27
CA ARG A 26 23.80 24.49 30.01
C ARG A 26 22.46 25.09 30.32
N THR A 27 22.35 26.39 30.28
CA THR A 27 21.05 27.06 30.23
C THR A 27 20.39 26.54 28.98
N THR A 28 19.47 25.62 29.14
CA THR A 28 18.61 25.18 28.05
C THR A 28 17.93 26.45 27.54
N PRO A 29 18.18 26.90 26.31
CA PRO A 29 17.54 28.13 25.82
C PRO A 29 16.04 27.97 26.05
N VAL A 30 15.45 28.97 26.67
CA VAL A 30 13.99 29.03 26.84
C VAL A 30 13.38 28.82 25.48
N ARG A 31 12.59 27.78 25.39
CA ARG A 31 11.98 27.35 24.14
C ARG A 31 11.04 28.46 23.70
N ASN A 32 11.43 29.27 22.71
CA ASN A 32 10.50 30.20 22.07
C ASN A 32 9.42 29.33 21.44
N LYS A 33 8.28 29.20 22.10
CA LYS A 33 7.09 28.60 21.53
C LYS A 33 6.66 29.48 20.35
N MET A 34 6.29 28.86 19.26
CA MET A 34 5.59 29.56 18.19
C MET A 34 4.30 30.15 18.75
N SER A 35 3.86 31.29 18.19
CA SER A 35 2.55 31.86 18.55
C SER A 35 1.45 30.85 18.25
N GLY A 36 0.34 30.90 19.00
CA GLY A 36 -0.82 30.04 18.77
C GLY A 36 -1.32 30.11 17.34
N ASP A 37 -1.39 31.32 16.78
CA ASP A 37 -1.86 31.58 15.40
C ASP A 37 -1.00 30.87 14.35
N VAL A 38 0.34 30.85 14.54
CA VAL A 38 1.25 30.13 13.63
C VAL A 38 1.05 28.60 13.75
N VAL A 39 0.85 28.09 14.96
CA VAL A 39 0.62 26.64 15.18
C VAL A 39 -0.68 26.21 14.51
N GLU A 40 -1.77 26.93 14.75
CA GLU A 40 -3.10 26.66 14.17
C GLU A 40 -3.08 26.76 12.64
N TYR A 41 -2.40 27.77 12.09
CA TYR A 41 -2.22 27.92 10.66
C TYR A 41 -1.47 26.73 10.05
N LEU A 42 -0.33 26.31 10.65
CA LEU A 42 0.46 25.17 10.18
C LEU A 42 -0.33 23.87 10.24
N GLU A 43 -1.14 23.67 11.26
CA GLU A 43 -2.03 22.53 11.42
C GLU A 43 -3.09 22.51 10.32
N SER A 44 -3.78 23.61 10.11
CA SER A 44 -4.80 23.77 9.05
C SER A 44 -4.24 23.48 7.66
N GLU A 45 -3.10 24.08 7.31
CA GLU A 45 -2.45 23.86 6.01
C GLU A 45 -2.03 22.39 5.82
N LYS A 46 -1.59 21.73 6.88
CA LYS A 46 -1.24 20.30 6.85
C LYS A 46 -2.46 19.40 6.78
N LEU A 47 -3.59 19.77 7.34
CA LEU A 47 -4.85 19.04 7.19
C LEU A 47 -5.39 19.17 5.76
N CYS A 48 -5.31 20.37 5.16
CA CYS A 48 -5.73 20.60 3.79
C CYS A 48 -4.83 19.92 2.76
N LYS A 49 -3.51 19.98 2.96
CA LYS A 49 -2.51 19.39 2.05
C LYS A 49 -1.38 18.71 2.84
N PRO A 50 -1.58 17.44 3.26
CA PRO A 50 -0.61 16.70 4.08
C PRO A 50 0.79 16.61 3.47
N SER A 51 0.90 16.61 2.13
CA SER A 51 2.15 16.47 1.37
C SER A 51 2.98 17.76 1.31
N MET A 52 2.44 18.93 1.70
CA MET A 52 3.14 20.22 1.60
C MET A 52 4.48 20.21 2.33
N TYR A 53 5.56 20.68 1.68
CA TYR A 53 6.87 20.77 2.30
C TYR A 53 6.94 21.89 3.33
N THR A 54 7.87 21.76 4.28
CA THR A 54 8.09 22.82 5.30
C THR A 54 8.59 24.14 4.71
N SER A 55 9.26 24.10 3.55
CA SER A 55 9.64 25.30 2.80
C SER A 55 8.43 26.01 2.19
N GLU A 56 7.46 25.25 1.69
CA GLU A 56 6.20 25.81 1.16
C GLU A 56 5.37 26.44 2.28
N LEU A 57 5.29 25.77 3.43
CA LEU A 57 4.62 26.32 4.63
C LEU A 57 5.28 27.62 5.10
N GLN A 58 6.61 27.68 5.08
CA GLN A 58 7.34 28.89 5.44
C GLN A 58 7.01 30.06 4.50
N GLN A 59 6.94 29.81 3.19
CA GLN A 59 6.56 30.81 2.20
C GLN A 59 5.12 31.27 2.40
N ARG A 60 4.19 30.35 2.67
CA ARG A 60 2.78 30.69 2.92
C ARG A 60 2.60 31.52 4.18
N LEU A 61 3.29 31.19 5.27
CA LEU A 61 3.26 32.01 6.49
C LEU A 61 3.62 33.48 6.23
N LEU A 62 4.53 33.72 5.28
CA LEU A 62 4.91 35.05 4.87
C LEU A 62 3.87 35.69 3.93
N LEU A 63 3.44 34.96 2.90
CA LEU A 63 2.50 35.48 1.88
C LEU A 63 1.11 35.79 2.46
N ASP A 64 0.65 34.95 3.38
CA ASP A 64 -0.67 35.13 4.02
C ASP A 64 -0.61 36.04 5.25
N GLY A 65 0.56 36.66 5.51
CA GLY A 65 0.73 37.65 6.56
C GLY A 65 0.66 37.12 7.99
N VAL A 66 0.69 35.79 8.17
CA VAL A 66 0.60 35.16 9.49
C VAL A 66 1.88 35.39 10.31
N SER A 67 3.03 35.51 9.61
CA SER A 67 4.32 35.77 10.24
C SER A 67 5.08 36.86 9.48
N PRO A 68 5.46 37.98 10.13
CA PRO A 68 6.22 39.04 9.47
C PRO A 68 7.63 38.55 9.13
N PRO A 69 8.33 39.16 8.14
CA PRO A 69 9.64 38.70 7.66
C PRO A 69 10.70 38.55 8.77
N GLY A 70 10.68 39.44 9.77
CA GLY A 70 11.62 39.42 10.90
C GLY A 70 11.35 38.35 11.96
N GLN A 71 10.18 37.71 11.92
CA GLN A 71 9.75 36.68 12.87
C GLN A 71 9.44 35.34 12.19
N LEU A 72 9.80 35.22 10.91
CA LEU A 72 9.53 34.00 10.13
C LEU A 72 10.30 32.80 10.72
N PRO A 73 9.59 31.70 11.14
CA PRO A 73 10.24 30.54 11.71
C PRO A 73 11.06 29.79 10.66
N SER A 74 12.21 29.24 11.04
CA SER A 74 12.99 28.38 10.16
C SER A 74 12.23 27.09 9.80
N THR A 75 12.56 26.49 8.66
CA THR A 75 11.98 25.20 8.24
C THR A 75 12.16 24.09 9.28
N SER A 76 13.29 24.12 10.02
CA SER A 76 13.56 23.18 11.12
C SER A 76 12.63 23.44 12.32
N ALA A 77 12.34 24.71 12.62
CA ALA A 77 11.41 25.08 13.68
C ALA A 77 9.97 24.69 13.31
N ILE A 78 9.55 24.90 12.06
CA ILE A 78 8.25 24.45 11.52
C ILE A 78 8.13 22.94 11.63
N LYS A 79 9.15 22.17 11.18
CA LYS A 79 9.16 20.71 11.29
C LYS A 79 9.02 20.22 12.73
N LYS A 80 9.66 20.92 13.68
CA LYS A 80 9.56 20.61 15.10
C LYS A 80 8.17 20.90 15.64
N CYS A 81 7.58 22.05 15.30
CA CYS A 81 6.22 22.43 15.66
C CYS A 81 5.18 21.41 15.17
N ILE A 82 5.22 21.02 13.90
CA ILE A 82 4.33 20.00 13.32
C ILE A 82 4.38 18.70 14.14
N ARG A 83 5.58 18.27 14.56
CA ARG A 83 5.74 17.03 15.31
C ARG A 83 5.32 17.15 16.78
N GLU A 84 5.69 18.24 17.45
CA GLU A 84 5.60 18.36 18.90
C GLU A 84 4.36 19.12 19.36
N ASP A 85 4.00 20.19 18.67
CA ASP A 85 2.86 21.04 19.01
C ASP A 85 1.57 20.53 18.32
N CYS A 86 1.60 20.30 16.98
CA CYS A 86 0.47 19.71 16.24
C CYS A 86 0.36 18.19 16.41
N ARG A 87 1.34 17.51 17.02
CA ARG A 87 1.38 16.04 17.24
C ARG A 87 1.22 15.21 15.96
N MET A 88 1.66 15.74 14.83
CA MET A 88 1.60 15.06 13.54
C MET A 88 2.86 14.24 13.25
N THR A 89 2.69 13.05 12.68
CA THR A 89 3.79 12.18 12.28
C THR A 89 3.83 12.04 10.77
N LYS A 90 5.05 11.87 10.21
CA LYS A 90 5.22 11.61 8.77
C LYS A 90 4.67 10.22 8.43
N LYS A 91 3.71 10.17 7.51
CA LYS A 91 3.10 8.93 6.98
C LYS A 91 3.17 8.93 5.46
N LYS A 92 3.04 7.75 4.86
CA LYS A 92 2.84 7.64 3.41
C LYS A 92 1.48 8.27 3.09
N VAL A 93 1.44 9.15 2.09
CA VAL A 93 0.19 9.77 1.62
C VAL A 93 -0.59 8.73 0.83
N SER A 94 -1.84 8.50 1.20
CA SER A 94 -2.80 7.77 0.39
C SER A 94 -3.45 8.76 -0.58
N GLN A 95 -3.34 8.48 -1.86
CA GLN A 95 -4.00 9.28 -2.89
C GLN A 95 -5.41 8.73 -3.09
N VAL A 96 -6.38 9.61 -2.97
CA VAL A 96 -7.79 9.30 -3.22
C VAL A 96 -8.15 9.98 -4.53
N PRO A 97 -8.57 9.25 -5.58
CA PRO A 97 -9.04 9.84 -6.82
C PRO A 97 -10.23 10.76 -6.57
N LYS A 98 -10.26 11.90 -7.26
CA LYS A 98 -11.34 12.87 -7.09
C LYS A 98 -12.71 12.28 -7.49
N GLU A 99 -12.68 11.38 -8.45
CA GLU A 99 -13.84 10.67 -8.99
C GLU A 99 -14.51 9.78 -7.93
N SER A 100 -13.74 9.25 -6.98
CA SER A 100 -14.26 8.43 -5.88
C SER A 100 -15.08 9.23 -4.85
N LEU A 101 -15.06 10.56 -4.94
CA LEU A 101 -15.84 11.48 -4.09
C LEU A 101 -17.11 11.98 -4.78
N SER A 102 -17.43 11.47 -5.98
CA SER A 102 -18.66 11.85 -6.69
C SER A 102 -19.89 11.23 -6.02
N GLU A 103 -21.01 11.90 -6.18
CA GLU A 103 -22.32 11.41 -5.69
C GLU A 103 -22.67 10.07 -6.36
N GLU A 104 -22.46 9.96 -7.67
CA GLU A 104 -22.66 8.74 -8.46
C GLU A 104 -21.85 7.56 -7.92
N HIS A 105 -20.57 7.79 -7.54
CA HIS A 105 -19.75 6.75 -6.93
C HIS A 105 -20.28 6.32 -5.55
N THR A 106 -20.77 7.26 -4.76
CA THR A 106 -21.35 6.97 -3.44
C THR A 106 -22.65 6.15 -3.59
N GLU A 107 -23.54 6.54 -4.49
CA GLU A 107 -24.76 5.80 -4.78
C GLU A 107 -24.47 4.38 -5.28
N TYR A 108 -23.49 4.21 -6.17
CA TYR A 108 -23.09 2.89 -6.63
C TYR A 108 -22.46 2.05 -5.50
N THR A 109 -21.70 2.67 -4.60
CA THR A 109 -21.13 1.98 -3.44
C THR A 109 -22.22 1.49 -2.49
N ASP A 110 -23.21 2.31 -2.21
CA ASP A 110 -24.36 1.94 -1.38
C ASP A 110 -25.16 0.80 -2.03
N PHE A 111 -25.40 0.87 -3.35
CA PHE A 111 -26.03 -0.20 -4.11
C PHE A 111 -25.24 -1.52 -4.01
N TYR A 112 -23.91 -1.47 -4.20
CA TYR A 112 -23.04 -2.64 -4.10
C TYR A 112 -23.11 -3.26 -2.71
N LEU A 113 -23.02 -2.47 -1.65
CA LEU A 113 -23.08 -2.94 -0.27
C LEU A 113 -24.45 -3.56 0.05
N ASP A 114 -25.54 -2.99 -0.45
CA ASP A 114 -26.88 -3.55 -0.33
C ASP A 114 -26.99 -4.91 -1.02
N GLN A 115 -26.48 -5.05 -2.25
CA GLN A 115 -26.47 -6.32 -2.96
C GLN A 115 -25.68 -7.39 -2.19
N ILE A 116 -24.46 -7.06 -1.72
CA ILE A 116 -23.60 -7.98 -0.97
C ILE A 116 -24.25 -8.42 0.35
N ALA A 117 -24.96 -7.54 1.05
CA ALA A 117 -25.60 -7.84 2.32
C ALA A 117 -26.68 -8.93 2.22
N HIS A 118 -27.20 -9.23 1.02
CA HIS A 118 -28.17 -10.31 0.80
C HIS A 118 -27.53 -11.69 0.60
N HIS A 119 -26.20 -11.76 0.49
CA HIS A 119 -25.47 -13.01 0.29
C HIS A 119 -24.72 -13.44 1.54
N ASP A 120 -24.64 -14.74 1.78
CA ASP A 120 -23.74 -15.30 2.78
C ASP A 120 -22.29 -15.08 2.30
N TYR A 121 -21.41 -14.65 3.19
CA TYR A 121 -20.02 -14.40 2.85
C TYR A 121 -19.27 -15.63 2.29
N THR A 122 -19.75 -16.85 2.61
CA THR A 122 -19.21 -18.11 2.10
C THR A 122 -19.50 -18.33 0.61
N LYS A 123 -20.44 -17.56 0.04
CA LYS A 123 -20.83 -17.56 -1.36
C LYS A 123 -20.16 -16.47 -2.19
N LEU A 124 -19.28 -15.67 -1.58
CA LEU A 124 -18.59 -14.59 -2.24
C LEU A 124 -17.21 -15.04 -2.72
N HIS A 125 -16.93 -14.87 -4.01
CA HIS A 125 -15.68 -15.20 -4.66
C HIS A 125 -15.12 -13.94 -5.33
N PHE A 126 -13.96 -13.50 -4.91
CA PHE A 126 -13.30 -12.29 -5.44
C PHE A 126 -12.28 -12.68 -6.50
N PHE A 127 -12.37 -12.06 -7.65
CA PHE A 127 -11.39 -12.19 -8.71
C PHE A 127 -10.63 -10.89 -8.92
N ASP A 128 -9.32 -11.01 -9.10
CA ASP A 128 -8.45 -9.87 -9.44
C ASP A 128 -7.13 -10.34 -10.05
N GLU A 129 -6.43 -9.42 -10.72
CA GLU A 129 -5.13 -9.67 -11.32
C GLU A 129 -4.02 -8.87 -10.66
N CYS A 130 -2.89 -9.52 -10.51
CA CYS A 130 -1.70 -8.88 -9.99
C CYS A 130 -0.53 -9.02 -10.96
N SER A 131 0.01 -7.90 -11.40
CA SER A 131 1.27 -7.91 -12.15
C SER A 131 2.45 -8.24 -11.24
N VAL A 132 3.26 -9.22 -11.65
CA VAL A 132 4.51 -9.63 -11.02
C VAL A 132 5.65 -9.38 -11.99
N ILE A 133 6.58 -8.53 -11.59
CA ILE A 133 7.81 -8.24 -12.34
C ILE A 133 8.90 -9.15 -11.78
N VAL A 134 9.66 -9.84 -12.65
CA VAL A 134 10.76 -10.74 -12.23
C VAL A 134 11.74 -10.07 -11.27
N ASN A 135 11.99 -8.77 -11.44
CA ASN A 135 12.83 -7.96 -10.55
C ASN A 135 12.15 -7.57 -9.22
N SER A 136 10.90 -8.01 -8.97
CA SER A 136 10.19 -7.69 -7.71
C SER A 136 10.89 -8.22 -6.46
N GLY A 137 11.78 -9.21 -6.62
CA GLY A 137 12.64 -9.75 -5.57
C GLY A 137 13.83 -8.88 -5.21
N ASN A 138 14.27 -7.97 -6.08
CA ASN A 138 15.48 -7.18 -5.87
C ASN A 138 15.34 -6.23 -4.68
N ARG A 139 16.35 -6.22 -3.81
CA ARG A 139 16.37 -5.33 -2.64
C ARG A 139 16.86 -3.95 -3.06
N VAL A 140 16.16 -2.91 -2.63
CA VAL A 140 16.48 -1.51 -2.98
C VAL A 140 17.59 -0.95 -2.09
N TYR A 141 17.78 -1.52 -0.90
CA TYR A 141 18.76 -1.05 0.09
C TYR A 141 19.70 -2.17 0.51
N GLY A 142 20.99 -1.84 0.60
CA GLY A 142 22.05 -2.70 1.12
C GLY A 142 22.97 -1.93 2.07
N ASN A 143 23.81 -2.65 2.78
CA ASN A 143 24.81 -2.05 3.67
C ASN A 143 26.19 -2.01 2.97
N SER A 144 26.91 -0.92 3.17
CA SER A 144 28.27 -0.71 2.69
C SER A 144 29.05 0.11 3.72
N TYR A 145 30.38 0.11 3.60
CA TYR A 145 31.21 0.99 4.44
C TYR A 145 30.89 2.46 4.20
N ILE A 146 31.06 3.28 5.23
CA ILE A 146 30.86 4.73 5.12
C ILE A 146 31.74 5.29 3.97
N GLY A 147 31.09 6.03 3.06
CA GLY A 147 31.74 6.62 1.87
C GLY A 147 31.94 5.66 0.70
N LYS A 148 31.44 4.43 0.77
CA LYS A 148 31.43 3.48 -0.35
C LYS A 148 29.99 3.20 -0.81
N PRO A 149 29.76 3.06 -2.13
CA PRO A 149 28.46 2.62 -2.63
C PRO A 149 28.21 1.15 -2.27
N ALA A 150 26.96 0.79 -2.02
CA ALA A 150 26.53 -0.60 -1.97
C ALA A 150 26.30 -1.06 -3.42
N ILE A 151 27.09 -2.04 -3.87
CA ILE A 151 27.02 -2.59 -5.22
C ILE A 151 26.69 -4.07 -5.12
N GLU A 152 25.64 -4.48 -5.81
CA GLU A 152 25.21 -5.86 -5.98
C GLU A 152 25.09 -6.15 -7.48
N ILE A 153 25.78 -7.21 -7.94
CA ILE A 153 25.72 -7.65 -9.33
C ILE A 153 24.47 -8.55 -9.46
N GLN A 154 23.49 -8.07 -10.20
CA GLN A 154 22.26 -8.80 -10.47
C GLN A 154 22.14 -9.06 -11.97
N GLN A 155 21.54 -10.20 -12.34
CA GLN A 155 21.19 -10.42 -13.74
C GLN A 155 20.22 -9.34 -14.19
N TYR A 156 20.51 -8.73 -15.33
CA TYR A 156 19.56 -7.86 -16.00
C TYR A 156 18.44 -8.76 -16.57
N ALA A 157 17.40 -8.99 -15.77
CA ALA A 157 16.21 -9.62 -16.28
C ALA A 157 15.52 -8.60 -17.21
N SER A 158 15.39 -8.95 -18.47
CA SER A 158 14.43 -8.29 -19.35
C SER A 158 13.09 -8.27 -18.61
N ASN A 159 12.34 -7.18 -18.67
CA ASN A 159 11.05 -6.96 -17.98
C ASN A 159 10.00 -8.03 -18.34
N ALA A 160 10.26 -9.28 -18.03
CA ALA A 160 9.27 -10.33 -18.13
C ALA A 160 8.25 -10.08 -17.02
N ASN A 161 7.12 -9.52 -17.39
CA ASN A 161 5.98 -9.39 -16.51
C ASN A 161 5.22 -10.70 -16.53
N TYR A 162 4.87 -11.16 -15.36
CA TYR A 162 3.86 -12.20 -15.18
C TYR A 162 2.60 -11.56 -14.65
N THR A 163 1.46 -12.12 -15.00
CA THR A 163 0.18 -11.77 -14.37
C THR A 163 -0.30 -12.97 -13.60
N LEU A 164 -0.56 -12.76 -12.30
CA LEU A 164 -1.25 -13.72 -11.44
C LEU A 164 -2.72 -13.36 -11.44
N ASN A 165 -3.55 -14.21 -12.04
CA ASN A 165 -5.00 -14.17 -11.90
C ASN A 165 -5.39 -15.01 -10.70
N LEU A 166 -6.26 -14.51 -9.84
CA LEU A 166 -6.59 -15.14 -8.55
C LEU A 166 -8.10 -15.08 -8.28
N LEU A 167 -8.69 -16.23 -7.97
CA LEU A 167 -10.04 -16.35 -7.43
C LEU A 167 -9.95 -16.73 -5.96
N HIS A 168 -10.52 -15.92 -5.09
CA HIS A 168 -10.38 -16.02 -3.63
C HIS A 168 -11.74 -15.99 -2.94
N SER A 169 -11.95 -16.95 -2.01
CA SER A 169 -13.13 -17.01 -1.15
C SER A 169 -12.78 -17.08 0.34
N ALA A 170 -13.78 -17.17 1.19
CA ALA A 170 -13.59 -17.38 2.63
C ALA A 170 -12.86 -18.71 2.93
N ASN A 171 -12.90 -19.68 2.02
CA ASN A 171 -12.28 -20.99 2.16
C ASN A 171 -10.79 -21.01 1.75
N GLY A 172 -10.29 -19.95 1.12
CA GLY A 172 -8.91 -19.87 0.62
C GLY A 172 -8.85 -19.34 -0.80
N VAL A 173 -7.73 -19.63 -1.47
CA VAL A 173 -7.64 -19.43 -2.92
C VAL A 173 -8.33 -20.61 -3.59
N ASP A 174 -9.39 -20.31 -4.32
CA ASP A 174 -10.18 -21.33 -5.02
C ASP A 174 -9.49 -21.78 -6.30
N TYR A 175 -8.99 -20.80 -7.07
CA TYR A 175 -8.25 -21.04 -8.29
C TYR A 175 -7.28 -19.90 -8.58
N PHE A 176 -6.18 -20.20 -9.24
CA PHE A 176 -5.26 -19.21 -9.76
C PHE A 176 -4.54 -19.73 -11.01
N ASP A 177 -4.14 -18.81 -11.87
CA ASP A 177 -3.20 -19.09 -12.96
C ASP A 177 -2.09 -18.02 -13.03
N VAL A 178 -1.02 -18.34 -13.73
CA VAL A 178 0.12 -17.44 -13.91
C VAL A 178 0.42 -17.31 -15.40
N LEU A 179 0.13 -16.14 -15.95
CA LEU A 179 0.35 -15.83 -17.36
C LEU A 179 1.71 -15.16 -17.57
N ARG A 180 2.38 -15.48 -18.67
CA ARG A 180 3.54 -14.71 -19.15
C ARG A 180 3.04 -13.54 -19.99
N GLY A 181 3.05 -12.35 -19.40
CA GLY A 181 2.56 -11.14 -20.03
C GLY A 181 1.30 -10.58 -19.38
N PRO A 182 0.63 -9.61 -20.01
CA PRO A 182 -0.61 -9.03 -19.52
C PRO A 182 -1.79 -9.98 -19.72
N SER A 183 -2.74 -9.97 -18.80
CA SER A 183 -4.06 -10.56 -18.97
C SER A 183 -4.87 -9.76 -19.99
N ASN A 184 -5.80 -10.43 -20.66
CA ASN A 184 -6.73 -9.84 -21.60
C ASN A 184 -8.11 -10.55 -21.51
N GLY A 185 -9.12 -10.04 -22.23
CA GLY A 185 -10.46 -10.58 -22.15
C GLY A 185 -10.57 -12.08 -22.49
N MET A 186 -9.75 -12.59 -23.40
CA MET A 186 -9.75 -14.03 -23.73
C MET A 186 -9.15 -14.86 -22.60
N GLU A 187 -8.06 -14.39 -21.99
CA GLU A 187 -7.45 -15.05 -20.83
C GLU A 187 -8.40 -15.05 -19.63
N LEU A 188 -9.16 -13.98 -19.44
CA LEU A 188 -10.21 -13.91 -18.41
C LEU A 188 -11.30 -14.97 -18.65
N LEU A 189 -11.79 -15.12 -19.88
CA LEU A 189 -12.79 -16.14 -20.21
C LEU A 189 -12.23 -17.55 -20.04
N ASN A 190 -10.98 -17.80 -20.45
CA ASN A 190 -10.30 -19.08 -20.26
C ASN A 190 -10.18 -19.41 -18.76
N PHE A 191 -9.76 -18.43 -17.95
CA PHE A 191 -9.65 -18.58 -16.50
C PHE A 191 -10.96 -19.09 -15.87
N PHE A 192 -12.09 -18.46 -16.19
CA PHE A 192 -13.37 -18.87 -15.63
C PHE A 192 -13.89 -20.19 -16.20
N ASN A 193 -13.64 -20.49 -17.47
CA ASN A 193 -13.95 -21.80 -18.03
C ASN A 193 -13.18 -22.93 -17.32
N GLU A 194 -11.91 -22.71 -17.01
CA GLU A 194 -11.09 -23.66 -16.26
C GLU A 194 -11.56 -23.76 -14.81
N ALA A 195 -11.78 -22.65 -14.11
CA ALA A 195 -12.26 -22.62 -12.74
C ALA A 195 -13.61 -23.37 -12.57
N LEU A 196 -14.52 -23.22 -13.52
CA LEU A 196 -15.81 -23.93 -13.54
C LEU A 196 -15.68 -25.43 -13.81
N SER A 197 -14.61 -25.86 -14.48
CA SER A 197 -14.37 -27.29 -14.82
C SER A 197 -13.66 -28.07 -13.72
N ILE A 198 -13.01 -27.39 -12.76
CA ILE A 198 -12.22 -28.01 -11.69
C ILE A 198 -13.12 -28.38 -10.50
N ASN A 199 -12.91 -29.60 -10.00
CA ASN A 199 -13.54 -30.04 -8.76
C ASN A 199 -12.54 -30.01 -7.60
N ARG A 200 -13.03 -29.67 -6.41
CA ARG A 200 -12.27 -29.77 -5.16
C ARG A 200 -12.04 -31.26 -4.81
N VAL A 201 -11.18 -31.50 -3.83
CA VAL A 201 -10.82 -32.85 -3.38
C VAL A 201 -12.04 -33.64 -2.89
N ASP A 202 -13.06 -32.97 -2.37
CA ASP A 202 -14.33 -33.56 -1.92
C ASP A 202 -15.34 -33.82 -3.05
N GLY A 203 -14.96 -33.45 -4.29
CA GLY A 203 -15.81 -33.63 -5.48
C GLY A 203 -16.78 -32.48 -5.78
N SER A 204 -16.83 -31.44 -4.90
CA SER A 204 -17.61 -30.23 -5.17
C SER A 204 -16.93 -29.36 -6.23
N THR A 205 -17.70 -28.58 -6.97
CA THR A 205 -17.16 -27.59 -7.92
C THR A 205 -16.58 -26.39 -7.18
N ILE A 206 -15.65 -25.67 -7.81
CA ILE A 206 -15.07 -24.44 -7.23
C ILE A 206 -16.13 -23.36 -7.07
N LEU A 207 -16.97 -23.20 -8.10
CA LEU A 207 -18.10 -22.30 -8.11
C LEU A 207 -19.38 -23.13 -8.18
N GLU A 208 -20.34 -22.81 -7.30
CA GLU A 208 -21.61 -23.51 -7.17
C GLU A 208 -22.79 -22.60 -7.49
N ASN A 209 -23.93 -23.18 -7.72
CA ASN A 209 -25.16 -22.43 -7.91
C ASN A 209 -25.45 -21.52 -6.68
N GLY A 210 -25.72 -20.25 -6.95
CA GLY A 210 -25.95 -19.22 -5.94
C GLY A 210 -24.69 -18.51 -5.45
N ASP A 211 -23.51 -18.87 -5.97
CA ASP A 211 -22.28 -18.12 -5.70
C ASP A 211 -22.27 -16.79 -6.46
N VAL A 212 -21.49 -15.84 -5.93
CA VAL A 212 -21.31 -14.51 -6.52
C VAL A 212 -19.83 -14.29 -6.80
N VAL A 213 -19.48 -14.13 -8.07
CA VAL A 213 -18.16 -13.67 -8.48
C VAL A 213 -18.13 -12.16 -8.45
N ILE A 214 -17.17 -11.62 -7.73
CA ILE A 214 -16.97 -10.19 -7.53
C ILE A 214 -15.65 -9.79 -8.20
N MET A 215 -15.72 -8.81 -9.10
CA MET A 215 -14.56 -8.32 -9.84
C MET A 215 -14.40 -6.82 -9.61
N ASP A 216 -13.19 -6.30 -9.79
CA ASP A 216 -12.98 -4.86 -9.82
C ASP A 216 -13.64 -4.23 -11.09
N ASN A 217 -13.87 -2.92 -11.02
CA ASN A 217 -14.46 -2.16 -12.13
C ASN A 217 -13.37 -1.69 -13.12
N GLY A 218 -12.45 -2.58 -13.48
CA GLY A 218 -11.40 -2.30 -14.44
C GLY A 218 -11.92 -2.19 -15.89
N GLY A 219 -11.43 -1.20 -16.64
CA GLY A 219 -11.95 -0.90 -17.99
C GLY A 219 -11.88 -2.06 -18.99
N PHE A 220 -10.98 -3.04 -18.83
CA PHE A 220 -10.92 -4.18 -19.72
C PHE A 220 -11.93 -5.29 -19.35
N HIS A 221 -12.38 -5.35 -18.08
CA HIS A 221 -13.45 -6.24 -17.63
C HIS A 221 -14.81 -5.84 -18.24
N HIS A 222 -14.98 -4.58 -18.57
CA HIS A 222 -16.16 -4.01 -19.22
C HIS A 222 -16.08 -3.95 -20.76
N GLY A 223 -15.16 -4.66 -21.38
CA GLY A 223 -15.25 -4.87 -22.84
C GLY A 223 -16.61 -5.50 -23.15
N HIS A 224 -17.48 -4.77 -23.87
CA HIS A 224 -18.88 -5.18 -24.11
C HIS A 224 -19.05 -6.65 -24.48
N PHE A 225 -18.11 -7.19 -25.25
CA PHE A 225 -18.13 -8.60 -25.65
C PHE A 225 -17.69 -9.53 -24.50
N THR A 226 -16.58 -9.23 -23.85
CA THR A 226 -16.02 -10.08 -22.79
C THR A 226 -16.96 -10.19 -21.60
N GLU A 227 -17.52 -9.06 -21.14
CA GLU A 227 -18.47 -9.05 -20.02
C GLU A 227 -19.73 -9.85 -20.36
N ALA A 228 -20.32 -9.66 -21.54
CA ALA A 228 -21.53 -10.38 -21.94
C ALA A 228 -21.29 -11.89 -21.95
N VAL A 229 -20.21 -12.35 -22.58
CA VAL A 229 -19.85 -13.77 -22.62
C VAL A 229 -19.55 -14.32 -21.23
N LEU A 230 -18.83 -13.58 -20.38
CA LEU A 230 -18.56 -14.01 -19.02
C LEU A 230 -19.84 -14.17 -18.19
N ARG A 231 -20.78 -13.21 -18.30
CA ARG A 231 -22.09 -13.30 -17.65
C ARG A 231 -22.87 -14.52 -18.10
N ASP A 232 -22.87 -14.83 -19.42
CA ASP A 232 -23.54 -16.02 -19.96
C ASP A 232 -22.92 -17.30 -19.40
N ILE A 233 -21.59 -17.42 -19.41
CA ILE A 233 -20.86 -18.57 -18.87
C ILE A 233 -21.18 -18.79 -17.38
N LEU A 234 -21.13 -17.75 -16.57
CA LEU A 234 -21.41 -17.84 -15.14
C LEU A 234 -22.88 -18.14 -14.85
N ASN A 235 -23.80 -17.51 -15.58
CA ASN A 235 -25.24 -17.73 -15.44
C ASN A 235 -25.66 -19.18 -15.80
N GLU A 236 -25.01 -19.80 -16.79
CA GLU A 236 -25.25 -21.22 -17.11
C GLU A 236 -24.97 -22.16 -15.92
N HIS A 237 -24.09 -21.74 -15.00
CA HIS A 237 -23.76 -22.46 -13.78
C HIS A 237 -24.51 -21.93 -12.54
N GLY A 238 -25.41 -20.95 -12.73
CA GLY A 238 -26.15 -20.32 -11.63
C GLY A 238 -25.30 -19.41 -10.74
N VAL A 239 -24.19 -18.91 -11.25
CA VAL A 239 -23.25 -17.99 -10.59
C VAL A 239 -23.53 -16.56 -11.03
N HIS A 240 -23.61 -15.64 -10.08
CA HIS A 240 -23.86 -14.22 -10.36
C HIS A 240 -22.55 -13.44 -10.51
N LEU A 241 -22.51 -12.48 -11.43
CA LEU A 241 -21.39 -11.55 -11.58
C LEU A 241 -21.75 -10.18 -11.05
N LEU A 242 -20.96 -9.67 -10.10
CA LEU A 242 -21.09 -8.34 -9.52
C LEU A 242 -19.77 -7.57 -9.64
N PHE A 243 -19.83 -6.26 -10.00
CA PHE A 243 -18.65 -5.42 -10.03
C PHE A 243 -18.54 -4.58 -8.76
N GLN A 244 -17.32 -4.46 -8.25
CA GLN A 244 -17.03 -3.58 -7.13
C GLN A 244 -17.10 -2.10 -7.55
N PRO A 245 -17.35 -1.20 -6.60
CA PRO A 245 -17.19 0.23 -6.86
C PRO A 245 -15.74 0.53 -7.30
N ALA A 246 -15.59 1.39 -8.30
CA ALA A 246 -14.28 1.83 -8.76
C ALA A 246 -13.49 2.44 -7.58
N TYR A 247 -12.17 2.39 -7.64
CA TYR A 247 -11.29 2.95 -6.60
C TYR A 247 -11.50 2.42 -5.17
N SER A 248 -12.07 1.23 -5.02
CA SER A 248 -12.39 0.62 -3.71
C SER A 248 -11.57 -0.65 -3.40
N PRO A 249 -10.22 -0.60 -3.44
CA PRO A 249 -9.37 -1.77 -3.19
C PRO A 249 -9.52 -2.32 -1.75
N HIS A 250 -10.03 -1.51 -0.83
CA HIS A 250 -10.31 -1.92 0.54
C HIS A 250 -11.47 -2.90 0.66
N LEU A 251 -12.31 -3.03 -0.36
CA LEU A 251 -13.37 -4.02 -0.47
C LEU A 251 -12.92 -5.30 -1.19
N ASN A 252 -11.71 -5.32 -1.79
CA ASN A 252 -11.21 -6.46 -2.54
C ASN A 252 -10.32 -7.35 -1.67
N THR A 253 -10.75 -8.59 -1.44
CA THR A 253 -10.00 -9.54 -0.61
C THR A 253 -8.73 -10.04 -1.30
N CYS A 254 -8.66 -10.06 -2.64
CA CYS A 254 -7.48 -10.45 -3.42
C CYS A 254 -6.27 -9.55 -3.15
N GLU A 255 -6.46 -8.27 -2.88
CA GLU A 255 -5.39 -7.33 -2.54
C GLU A 255 -4.59 -7.78 -1.29
N PHE A 256 -5.28 -8.41 -0.33
CA PHE A 256 -4.64 -8.98 0.85
C PHE A 256 -3.92 -10.29 0.57
N CYS A 257 -4.28 -11.02 -0.48
CA CYS A 257 -3.55 -12.19 -0.96
C CYS A 257 -2.29 -11.79 -1.73
N PHE A 258 -2.34 -10.73 -2.53
CA PHE A 258 -1.20 -10.27 -3.34
C PHE A 258 -0.04 -9.74 -2.50
N HIS A 259 -0.32 -9.13 -1.35
CA HIS A 259 0.74 -8.59 -0.49
C HIS A 259 1.68 -9.69 0.05
N PRO A 260 1.21 -10.78 0.69
CA PRO A 260 2.06 -11.90 1.09
C PRO A 260 2.81 -12.54 -0.07
N VAL A 261 2.16 -12.70 -1.23
CA VAL A 261 2.82 -13.23 -2.44
C VAL A 261 4.00 -12.35 -2.82
N LYS A 262 3.83 -11.03 -2.95
CA LYS A 262 4.92 -10.09 -3.25
C LYS A 262 6.02 -10.09 -2.18
N CYS A 263 5.67 -10.28 -0.90
CA CYS A 263 6.66 -10.42 0.17
C CYS A 263 7.46 -11.71 0.05
N TYR A 264 6.80 -12.83 -0.27
CA TYR A 264 7.46 -14.12 -0.46
C TYR A 264 8.44 -14.13 -1.64
N LEU A 265 8.04 -13.53 -2.77
CA LEU A 265 8.91 -13.34 -3.94
C LEU A 265 10.18 -12.56 -3.57
N LYS A 266 10.06 -11.49 -2.77
CA LYS A 266 11.21 -10.70 -2.29
C LYS A 266 12.12 -11.48 -1.33
N GLN A 267 11.56 -12.36 -0.51
CA GLN A 267 12.34 -13.21 0.40
C GLN A 267 13.13 -14.28 -0.36
N ASN A 268 12.59 -14.77 -1.47
CA ASN A 268 13.16 -15.82 -2.31
C ASN A 268 13.69 -15.26 -3.64
N SER A 269 14.31 -14.09 -3.63
CA SER A 269 14.66 -13.33 -4.85
C SER A 269 15.52 -14.09 -5.86
N SER A 270 16.47 -14.93 -5.39
CA SER A 270 17.31 -15.74 -6.28
C SER A 270 16.49 -16.80 -7.03
N LEU A 271 15.62 -17.51 -6.32
CA LEU A 271 14.76 -18.53 -6.93
C LEU A 271 13.68 -17.88 -7.80
N THR A 272 13.18 -16.71 -7.42
CA THR A 272 12.19 -15.95 -8.19
C THR A 272 12.74 -15.53 -9.56
N ALA A 273 14.04 -15.26 -9.66
CA ALA A 273 14.64 -14.86 -10.95
C ALA A 273 14.68 -16.02 -11.96
N ASP A 274 14.85 -17.25 -11.46
CA ASP A 274 15.00 -18.44 -12.30
C ASP A 274 13.67 -19.17 -12.53
N GLU A 275 12.82 -19.26 -11.50
CA GLU A 275 11.61 -20.08 -11.46
C GLU A 275 10.39 -19.28 -10.95
N THR A 276 10.11 -18.14 -11.56
CA THR A 276 9.10 -17.19 -11.10
C THR A 276 7.72 -17.82 -10.89
N GLU A 277 7.26 -18.63 -11.83
CA GLU A 277 5.92 -19.26 -11.82
C GLU A 277 5.79 -20.22 -10.62
N ILE A 278 6.82 -21.03 -10.36
CA ILE A 278 6.84 -21.99 -9.25
C ILE A 278 6.79 -21.23 -7.92
N VAL A 279 7.57 -20.16 -7.79
CA VAL A 279 7.63 -19.36 -6.56
C VAL A 279 6.31 -18.62 -6.31
N ILE A 280 5.62 -18.17 -7.36
CA ILE A 280 4.26 -17.61 -7.24
C ILE A 280 3.29 -18.69 -6.73
N GLY A 281 3.28 -19.87 -7.33
CA GLY A 281 2.41 -20.97 -6.91
C GLY A 281 2.64 -21.38 -5.46
N GLU A 282 3.91 -21.50 -5.03
CA GLU A 282 4.24 -21.73 -3.61
C GLU A 282 3.76 -20.62 -2.68
N ALA A 283 3.87 -19.35 -3.11
CA ALA A 283 3.42 -18.22 -2.31
C ALA A 283 1.90 -18.23 -2.13
N VAL A 284 1.16 -18.49 -3.21
CA VAL A 284 -0.30 -18.56 -3.22
C VAL A 284 -0.80 -19.70 -2.31
N SER A 285 -0.15 -20.88 -2.37
CA SER A 285 -0.52 -22.05 -1.56
C SER A 285 -0.40 -21.83 -0.04
N LYS A 286 0.28 -20.76 0.40
CA LYS A 286 0.39 -20.38 1.81
C LYS A 286 -0.83 -19.61 2.35
N THR A 287 -1.76 -19.23 1.48
CA THR A 287 -2.99 -18.58 1.90
C THR A 287 -3.92 -19.62 2.51
N SER A 288 -4.03 -19.64 3.82
CA SER A 288 -4.88 -20.57 4.55
C SER A 288 -6.33 -20.05 4.66
N PRO A 289 -7.32 -20.91 4.93
CA PRO A 289 -8.69 -20.48 5.24
C PRO A 289 -8.77 -19.48 6.39
N ALA A 290 -7.93 -19.63 7.41
CA ALA A 290 -7.85 -18.68 8.53
C ALA A 290 -7.39 -17.27 8.08
N ASN A 291 -6.44 -17.19 7.15
CA ASN A 291 -6.04 -15.95 6.54
C ASN A 291 -7.19 -15.32 5.74
N SER A 292 -7.89 -16.15 4.95
CA SER A 292 -8.98 -15.69 4.09
C SER A 292 -10.14 -15.11 4.91
N ILE A 293 -10.57 -15.77 5.97
CA ILE A 293 -11.56 -15.22 6.90
C ILE A 293 -11.10 -13.90 7.52
N ALA A 294 -9.81 -13.77 7.86
CA ALA A 294 -9.28 -12.51 8.38
C ALA A 294 -9.31 -11.40 7.31
N TYR A 295 -9.08 -11.72 6.03
CA TYR A 295 -9.20 -10.77 4.93
C TYR A 295 -10.64 -10.34 4.70
N PHE A 296 -11.59 -11.27 4.73
CA PHE A 296 -13.02 -10.99 4.66
C PHE A 296 -13.48 -10.05 5.79
N ARG A 297 -13.05 -10.30 7.03
CA ARG A 297 -13.32 -9.38 8.17
C ARG A 297 -12.74 -8.00 7.93
N LYS A 298 -11.53 -7.92 7.36
CA LYS A 298 -10.87 -6.65 7.11
C LYS A 298 -11.57 -5.83 6.03
N CYS A 299 -12.20 -6.51 5.06
CA CYS A 299 -13.07 -5.88 4.06
C CYS A 299 -14.48 -5.59 4.56
N GLY A 300 -14.88 -6.09 5.74
CA GLY A 300 -16.20 -5.86 6.33
C GLY A 300 -17.29 -6.85 5.88
N TYR A 301 -16.93 -8.00 5.32
CA TYR A 301 -17.87 -9.02 4.86
C TYR A 301 -18.24 -10.05 5.95
N VAL A 302 -17.53 -10.08 7.08
CA VAL A 302 -17.74 -10.98 8.24
C VAL A 302 -17.69 -10.21 9.54
#